data_9ea95a3c9385a806a49272bec950984b
#
_entry.id   9ea95a3c9385a806a49272bec950984b
#
_cell.length_a   1.000
_cell.length_b   1.000
_cell.length_c   1.000
_cell.angle_alpha   90.00
_cell.angle_beta   90.00
_cell.angle_gamma   90.00
#
_symmetry.space_group_name_H-M   'P 1'
#
loop_
_entity.id
_entity.type
_entity.pdbx_description
1 polymer ?
#
loop_
_entity_poly.entity_id
_entity_poly.type
_entity_poly.pdbx_seq_one_letter_code
_entity_poly.pdbx_strand_id
1 'polypeptide(L)'
;MQQGVLQETSFFNLLEERWKDGNVTIVTDGYYDLLHVIGASTPTVIRNLQQEKSKLIPIAYSPLGTIAPWSKTSFPKTLGKYVAWHACGKHEYEYLQQQFTPTTITWLKNPVTTTGLTMTEFASAMQGFYQEVLDHHEEYVWHMMHQRMSQLHLQEEQHTLCQVLQQILYVEYKFKRKQILSSNIEELGRLMHETKYDEDELAKNLQLLKVHGFMASLEQVMEERQLLSEGFMPIPPLQNRLTKNINKTII
;
A
#
# COMPACT_ATOMS: atom_id res chain seq x y z
N MET A 1 12.66 -2.64 -4.50
CA MET A 1 11.47 -1.75 -4.68
C MET A 1 10.97 -1.93 -6.10
N GLN A 2 9.72 -2.38 -6.28
CA GLN A 2 9.10 -2.55 -7.60
C GLN A 2 8.08 -1.45 -7.83
N GLN A 3 8.13 -0.80 -8.98
CA GLN A 3 7.31 0.35 -9.35
C GLN A 3 6.43 0.03 -10.56
N GLY A 4 5.12 0.27 -10.46
CA GLY A 4 4.21 0.22 -11.60
C GLY A 4 4.09 1.58 -12.29
N VAL A 5 4.21 1.63 -13.60
CA VAL A 5 4.22 2.86 -14.39
C VAL A 5 3.07 2.91 -15.39
N LEU A 6 2.29 4.00 -15.35
CA LEU A 6 1.31 4.36 -16.36
C LEU A 6 1.74 5.68 -17.04
N GLN A 7 2.33 5.53 -18.25
CA GLN A 7 2.57 6.52 -19.33
C GLN A 7 3.56 7.70 -19.12
N GLU A 8 4.58 7.68 -19.81
CA GLU A 8 5.31 8.44 -20.84
C GLU A 8 6.68 7.79 -21.06
N THR A 9 6.81 7.05 -22.14
CA THR A 9 7.87 6.07 -22.40
C THR A 9 9.30 6.64 -22.38
N SER A 10 9.50 7.90 -22.78
CA SER A 10 10.86 8.46 -22.92
C SER A 10 11.51 8.87 -21.59
N PHE A 11 10.75 9.43 -20.66
CA PHE A 11 11.25 9.85 -19.36
C PHE A 11 11.61 8.66 -18.46
N PHE A 12 10.78 7.62 -18.50
CA PHE A 12 11.02 6.40 -17.75
C PHE A 12 12.20 5.60 -18.26
N ASN A 13 12.37 5.48 -19.57
CA ASN A 13 13.51 4.78 -20.15
C ASN A 13 14.84 5.39 -19.67
N LEU A 14 14.90 6.73 -19.55
CA LEU A 14 16.07 7.42 -19.03
C LEU A 14 16.32 7.17 -17.53
N LEU A 15 15.25 7.09 -16.73
CA LEU A 15 15.35 6.76 -15.32
C LEU A 15 15.70 5.28 -15.13
N GLU A 16 15.10 4.38 -15.89
CA GLU A 16 15.36 2.93 -15.85
C GLU A 16 16.83 2.63 -16.14
N GLU A 17 17.42 3.28 -17.14
CA GLU A 17 18.87 3.15 -17.42
C GLU A 17 19.76 3.54 -16.23
N ARG A 18 19.34 4.53 -15.44
CA ARG A 18 20.10 5.02 -14.27
C ARG A 18 19.87 4.17 -13.02
N TRP A 19 18.76 3.44 -12.96
CA TRP A 19 18.42 2.58 -11.81
C TRP A 19 18.81 1.11 -12.01
N LYS A 20 19.40 0.73 -13.16
CA LYS A 20 19.84 -0.65 -13.44
C LYS A 20 20.74 -1.26 -12.35
N ASP A 21 21.54 -0.42 -11.68
CA ASP A 21 22.42 -0.82 -10.60
C ASP A 21 21.87 -0.44 -9.21
N GLY A 22 20.60 -0.02 -9.13
CA GLY A 22 19.97 0.52 -7.92
C GLY A 22 18.86 -0.36 -7.37
N ASN A 23 18.29 0.08 -6.24
CA ASN A 23 17.21 -0.61 -5.53
C ASN A 23 15.81 -0.37 -6.14
N VAL A 24 15.72 0.22 -7.33
CA VAL A 24 14.45 0.52 -8.02
C VAL A 24 14.36 -0.28 -9.30
N THR A 25 13.29 -1.07 -9.41
CA THR A 25 12.96 -1.82 -10.63
C THR A 25 11.62 -1.31 -11.16
N ILE A 26 11.58 -0.93 -12.43
CA ILE A 26 10.34 -0.55 -13.11
C ILE A 26 9.67 -1.81 -13.65
N VAL A 27 8.38 -1.95 -13.35
CA VAL A 27 7.56 -3.06 -13.86
C VAL A 27 6.34 -2.53 -14.60
N THR A 28 5.99 -3.14 -15.71
CA THR A 28 4.82 -2.78 -16.53
C THR A 28 3.59 -3.56 -16.14
N ASP A 29 3.79 -4.72 -15.52
CA ASP A 29 2.73 -5.60 -15.00
C ASP A 29 3.25 -6.42 -13.83
N GLY A 30 2.32 -7.09 -13.11
CA GLY A 30 2.65 -7.87 -11.93
C GLY A 30 2.53 -7.06 -10.63
N TYR A 31 3.45 -7.32 -9.70
CA TYR A 31 3.47 -6.69 -8.38
C TYR A 31 4.37 -5.46 -8.37
N TYR A 32 3.95 -4.43 -7.64
CA TYR A 32 4.73 -3.24 -7.41
C TYR A 32 4.52 -2.71 -5.99
N ASP A 33 5.55 -2.16 -5.40
CA ASP A 33 5.50 -1.57 -4.07
C ASP A 33 4.87 -0.19 -4.10
N LEU A 34 5.05 0.55 -5.19
CA LEU A 34 4.59 1.91 -5.39
C LEU A 34 4.11 2.10 -6.84
N LEU A 35 2.98 2.78 -7.02
CA LEU A 35 2.52 3.26 -8.32
C LEU A 35 2.97 4.70 -8.53
N HIS A 36 3.76 4.98 -9.58
CA HIS A 36 4.03 6.35 -9.99
C HIS A 36 3.29 6.69 -11.27
N VAL A 37 2.48 7.74 -11.22
CA VAL A 37 1.72 8.27 -12.36
C VAL A 37 2.35 9.58 -12.80
N ILE A 38 2.56 9.74 -14.11
CA ILE A 38 3.14 10.94 -14.70
C ILE A 38 2.21 11.50 -15.77
N GLY A 39 2.04 12.82 -15.79
CA GLY A 39 1.26 13.53 -16.81
C GLY A 39 -0.14 13.95 -16.39
N ALA A 40 -1.05 14.10 -17.35
CA ALA A 40 -2.36 14.71 -17.13
C ALA A 40 -3.33 13.81 -16.33
N SER A 41 -4.09 14.42 -15.43
CA SER A 41 -5.17 13.76 -14.69
C SER A 41 -6.45 13.67 -15.53
N THR A 42 -6.53 12.63 -16.34
CA THR A 42 -7.77 12.30 -17.06
C THR A 42 -8.77 11.59 -16.14
N PRO A 43 -10.09 11.56 -16.50
CA PRO A 43 -11.08 10.79 -15.73
C PRO A 43 -10.71 9.30 -15.57
N THR A 44 -10.05 8.71 -16.57
CA THR A 44 -9.57 7.33 -16.52
C THR A 44 -8.43 7.17 -15.50
N VAL A 45 -7.46 8.08 -15.51
CA VAL A 45 -6.36 8.11 -14.52
C VAL A 45 -6.93 8.23 -13.11
N ILE A 46 -7.84 9.19 -12.88
CA ILE A 46 -8.46 9.39 -11.56
C ILE A 46 -9.18 8.11 -11.08
N ARG A 47 -9.93 7.43 -11.96
CA ARG A 47 -10.61 6.17 -11.62
C ARG A 47 -9.61 5.08 -11.25
N ASN A 48 -8.54 4.92 -12.01
CA ASN A 48 -7.49 3.94 -11.73
C ASN A 48 -6.81 4.23 -10.39
N LEU A 49 -6.47 5.50 -10.11
CA LEU A 49 -5.90 5.91 -8.83
C LEU A 49 -6.83 5.62 -7.65
N GLN A 50 -8.15 5.81 -7.82
CA GLN A 50 -9.14 5.44 -6.79
C GLN A 50 -9.18 3.93 -6.53
N GLN A 51 -9.05 3.11 -7.58
CA GLN A 51 -8.96 1.66 -7.44
C GLN A 51 -7.68 1.25 -6.70
N GLU A 52 -6.52 1.82 -7.05
CA GLU A 52 -5.27 1.51 -6.38
C GLU A 52 -5.27 1.99 -4.91
N LYS A 53 -5.83 3.17 -4.64
CA LYS A 53 -6.08 3.63 -3.27
C LYS A 53 -6.93 2.64 -2.47
N SER A 54 -7.97 2.05 -3.07
CA SER A 54 -8.83 1.08 -2.37
C SER A 54 -8.11 -0.22 -2.00
N LYS A 55 -7.00 -0.52 -2.68
CA LYS A 55 -6.09 -1.62 -2.37
C LYS A 55 -4.97 -1.21 -1.40
N LEU A 56 -4.97 0.04 -0.93
CA LEU A 56 -3.92 0.63 -0.12
C LEU A 56 -2.55 0.58 -0.81
N ILE A 57 -2.49 0.81 -2.12
CA ILE A 57 -1.22 0.96 -2.86
C ILE A 57 -0.70 2.39 -2.66
N PRO A 58 0.57 2.59 -2.25
CA PRO A 58 1.17 3.91 -2.22
C PRO A 58 1.25 4.49 -3.63
N ILE A 59 0.88 5.76 -3.77
CA ILE A 59 0.79 6.42 -5.07
C ILE A 59 1.64 7.69 -5.06
N ALA A 60 2.60 7.76 -5.97
CA ALA A 60 3.29 8.99 -6.35
C ALA A 60 2.69 9.56 -7.64
N TYR A 61 2.58 10.88 -7.75
CA TYR A 61 2.06 11.51 -8.94
C TYR A 61 2.86 12.77 -9.33
N SER A 62 3.29 12.81 -10.59
CA SER A 62 3.96 13.95 -11.22
C SER A 62 3.05 14.55 -12.28
N PRO A 63 2.27 15.61 -11.98
CA PRO A 63 1.29 16.16 -12.92
C PRO A 63 1.91 16.97 -14.05
N LEU A 64 3.20 17.30 -13.99
CA LEU A 64 3.93 18.06 -15.02
C LEU A 64 3.24 19.38 -15.41
N GLY A 65 2.75 20.15 -14.44
CA GLY A 65 2.07 21.43 -14.66
C GLY A 65 0.60 21.30 -15.05
N THR A 66 0.04 20.10 -15.17
CA THR A 66 -1.37 19.89 -15.54
C THR A 66 -2.32 20.09 -14.37
N ILE A 67 -1.82 20.12 -13.13
CA ILE A 67 -2.56 20.46 -11.91
C ILE A 67 -1.85 21.67 -11.28
N ALA A 68 -2.26 22.85 -11.64
CA ALA A 68 -1.62 24.11 -11.25
C ALA A 68 -2.66 25.25 -11.23
N PRO A 69 -2.35 26.44 -10.69
CA PRO A 69 -3.30 27.55 -10.61
C PRO A 69 -3.93 27.97 -11.94
N TRP A 70 -3.21 27.77 -13.04
CA TRP A 70 -3.65 28.09 -14.39
C TRP A 70 -4.41 26.94 -15.07
N SER A 71 -4.45 25.77 -14.45
CA SER A 71 -5.15 24.60 -15.00
C SER A 71 -6.63 24.61 -14.63
N LYS A 72 -7.48 24.22 -15.57
CA LYS A 72 -8.90 23.96 -15.30
C LYS A 72 -9.16 22.52 -14.83
N THR A 73 -8.12 21.75 -14.64
CA THR A 73 -8.22 20.33 -14.24
C THR A 73 -8.65 20.22 -12.79
N SER A 74 -9.75 19.53 -12.53
CA SER A 74 -10.20 19.21 -11.18
C SER A 74 -9.64 17.87 -10.74
N PHE A 75 -9.10 17.81 -9.53
CA PHE A 75 -8.61 16.58 -8.92
C PHE A 75 -9.33 16.35 -7.57
N PRO A 76 -9.82 15.13 -7.25
CA PRO A 76 -10.58 14.88 -6.03
C PRO A 76 -9.74 15.13 -4.78
N LYS A 77 -10.21 15.97 -3.85
CA LYS A 77 -9.47 16.35 -2.62
C LYS A 77 -9.05 15.14 -1.77
N THR A 78 -9.95 14.16 -1.61
CA THR A 78 -9.67 12.95 -0.82
C THR A 78 -8.60 12.06 -1.44
N LEU A 79 -8.49 12.07 -2.77
CA LEU A 79 -7.42 11.39 -3.49
C LEU A 79 -6.14 12.23 -3.43
N GLY A 80 -6.25 13.55 -3.56
CA GLY A 80 -5.12 14.47 -3.50
C GLY A 80 -4.38 14.44 -2.16
N LYS A 81 -5.08 14.20 -1.05
CA LYS A 81 -4.46 13.98 0.27
C LYS A 81 -3.71 12.66 0.39
N TYR A 82 -4.19 11.63 -0.31
CA TYR A 82 -3.60 10.30 -0.27
C TYR A 82 -2.34 10.19 -1.13
N VAL A 83 -2.33 10.89 -2.25
CA VAL A 83 -1.24 10.85 -3.23
C VAL A 83 -0.04 11.63 -2.73
N ALA A 84 1.15 11.07 -2.87
CA ALA A 84 2.40 11.78 -2.73
C ALA A 84 2.71 12.52 -4.04
N TRP A 85 3.06 13.80 -3.95
CA TRP A 85 3.20 14.66 -5.11
C TRP A 85 4.66 14.97 -5.44
N HIS A 86 5.02 14.85 -6.71
CA HIS A 86 6.23 15.40 -7.26
C HIS A 86 5.89 16.59 -8.16
N ALA A 87 6.26 17.80 -7.74
CA ALA A 87 6.08 19.03 -8.50
C ALA A 87 7.36 19.37 -9.29
N CYS A 88 7.20 19.75 -10.56
CA CYS A 88 8.30 20.16 -11.41
C CYS A 88 8.66 21.66 -11.28
N GLY A 89 7.82 22.45 -10.61
CA GLY A 89 8.00 23.88 -10.43
C GLY A 89 7.46 24.40 -9.08
N LYS A 90 8.04 25.52 -8.63
CA LYS A 90 7.67 26.13 -7.36
C LYS A 90 6.17 26.45 -7.25
N HIS A 91 5.58 27.03 -8.27
CA HIS A 91 4.15 27.39 -8.27
C HIS A 91 3.24 26.17 -8.26
N GLU A 92 3.61 25.09 -8.95
CA GLU A 92 2.90 23.83 -8.88
C GLU A 92 2.98 23.23 -7.46
N TYR A 93 4.17 23.25 -6.85
CA TYR A 93 4.40 22.80 -5.47
C TYR A 93 3.51 23.55 -4.48
N GLU A 94 3.54 24.88 -4.49
CA GLU A 94 2.75 25.75 -3.60
C GLU A 94 1.24 25.49 -3.80
N TYR A 95 0.80 25.34 -5.03
CA TYR A 95 -0.60 25.06 -5.36
C TYR A 95 -1.04 23.69 -4.82
N LEU A 96 -0.28 22.63 -5.10
CA LEU A 96 -0.58 21.26 -4.66
C LEU A 96 -0.63 21.19 -3.12
N GLN A 97 0.31 21.83 -2.45
CA GLN A 97 0.37 21.91 -1.00
C GLN A 97 -0.86 22.60 -0.40
N GLN A 98 -1.29 23.73 -0.98
CA GLN A 98 -2.46 24.46 -0.50
C GLN A 98 -3.77 23.72 -0.79
N GLN A 99 -3.90 23.09 -1.95
CA GLN A 99 -5.14 22.44 -2.35
C GLN A 99 -5.39 21.10 -1.65
N PHE A 100 -4.35 20.32 -1.43
CA PHE A 100 -4.49 18.93 -0.99
C PHE A 100 -3.92 18.67 0.39
N THR A 101 -3.03 19.53 0.92
CA THR A 101 -2.33 19.27 2.18
C THR A 101 -1.82 17.82 2.26
N PRO A 102 -1.04 17.34 1.26
CA PRO A 102 -0.59 15.97 1.21
C PRO A 102 0.43 15.69 2.31
N THR A 103 0.56 14.43 2.71
CA THR A 103 1.57 14.01 3.69
C THR A 103 2.96 14.12 3.09
N THR A 104 3.12 13.76 1.82
CA THR A 104 4.41 13.80 1.11
C THR A 104 4.28 14.65 -0.14
N ILE A 105 5.15 15.63 -0.27
CA ILE A 105 5.28 16.46 -1.46
C ILE A 105 6.73 16.87 -1.64
N THR A 106 7.27 16.69 -2.84
CA THR A 106 8.61 17.14 -3.20
C THR A 106 8.59 18.06 -4.42
N TRP A 107 9.57 18.94 -4.48
CA TRP A 107 9.81 19.77 -5.63
C TRP A 107 11.19 19.47 -6.22
N LEU A 108 11.20 18.82 -7.37
CA LEU A 108 12.41 18.52 -8.14
C LEU A 108 12.29 19.14 -9.53
N LYS A 109 13.26 19.94 -9.91
CA LYS A 109 13.30 20.52 -11.25
C LYS A 109 13.49 19.43 -12.29
N ASN A 110 12.73 19.51 -13.37
CA ASN A 110 12.85 18.58 -14.49
C ASN A 110 14.30 18.61 -15.04
N PRO A 111 14.97 17.46 -15.20
CA PRO A 111 16.35 17.39 -15.69
C PRO A 111 16.53 17.81 -17.17
N VAL A 112 15.45 17.91 -17.94
CA VAL A 112 15.47 18.31 -19.35
C VAL A 112 15.74 19.82 -19.54
N THR A 113 15.71 20.62 -18.47
CA THR A 113 15.96 22.07 -18.55
C THR A 113 17.44 22.38 -18.34
N THR A 114 17.96 23.36 -19.08
CA THR A 114 19.37 23.79 -19.05
C THR A 114 19.85 24.27 -17.66
N THR A 115 18.96 24.49 -16.72
CA THR A 115 19.23 24.93 -15.35
C THR A 115 18.74 23.95 -14.29
N GLY A 116 18.37 22.73 -14.69
CA GLY A 116 17.86 21.67 -13.83
C GLY A 116 18.96 20.81 -13.20
N LEU A 117 18.54 19.80 -12.46
CA LEU A 117 19.40 18.74 -11.95
C LEU A 117 19.97 17.93 -13.13
N THR A 118 21.15 17.35 -12.96
CA THR A 118 21.58 16.29 -13.85
C THR A 118 20.65 15.10 -13.75
N MET A 119 20.60 14.25 -14.76
CA MET A 119 19.75 13.05 -14.74
C MET A 119 20.10 12.12 -13.55
N THR A 120 21.37 12.02 -13.19
CA THR A 120 21.83 11.23 -12.05
C THR A 120 21.34 11.79 -10.71
N GLU A 121 21.47 13.11 -10.52
CA GLU A 121 20.95 13.77 -9.30
C GLU A 121 19.44 13.66 -9.21
N PHE A 122 18.74 13.82 -10.34
CA PHE A 122 17.29 13.66 -10.39
C PHE A 122 16.85 12.23 -10.06
N ALA A 123 17.52 11.22 -10.64
CA ALA A 123 17.21 9.81 -10.36
C ALA A 123 17.46 9.47 -8.88
N SER A 124 18.54 9.98 -8.29
CA SER A 124 18.82 9.80 -6.86
C SER A 124 17.78 10.49 -5.97
N ALA A 125 17.40 11.73 -6.31
CA ALA A 125 16.38 12.46 -5.57
C ALA A 125 14.99 11.80 -5.67
N MET A 126 14.61 11.27 -6.84
CA MET A 126 13.38 10.51 -7.02
C MET A 126 13.39 9.20 -6.21
N GLN A 127 14.52 8.53 -6.10
CA GLN A 127 14.64 7.35 -5.24
C GLN A 127 14.41 7.70 -3.76
N GLY A 128 14.99 8.81 -3.28
CA GLY A 128 14.73 9.33 -1.94
C GLY A 128 13.26 9.66 -1.72
N PHE A 129 12.62 10.32 -2.70
CA PHE A 129 11.19 10.59 -2.65
C PHE A 129 10.34 9.32 -2.59
N TYR A 130 10.67 8.28 -3.36
CA TYR A 130 9.93 7.00 -3.28
C TYR A 130 10.10 6.32 -1.92
N GLN A 131 11.28 6.38 -1.32
CA GLN A 131 11.48 5.84 0.02
C GLN A 131 10.61 6.58 1.04
N GLU A 132 10.59 7.91 1.01
CA GLU A 132 9.73 8.73 1.87
C GLU A 132 8.24 8.40 1.68
N VAL A 133 7.79 8.18 0.44
CA VAL A 133 6.40 7.77 0.14
C VAL A 133 6.07 6.43 0.77
N LEU A 134 6.99 5.47 0.71
CA LEU A 134 6.77 4.13 1.28
C LEU A 134 6.73 4.19 2.81
N ASP A 135 7.65 4.92 3.44
CA ASP A 135 7.74 5.06 4.89
C ASP A 135 6.46 5.71 5.45
N HIS A 136 6.03 6.85 4.90
CA HIS A 136 4.77 7.51 5.28
C HIS A 136 3.54 6.66 4.99
N HIS A 137 3.59 5.83 3.92
CA HIS A 137 2.48 4.94 3.62
C HIS A 137 2.38 3.79 4.62
N GLU A 138 3.48 3.27 5.11
CA GLU A 138 3.49 2.26 6.17
C GLU A 138 2.87 2.83 7.44
N GLU A 139 3.27 4.02 7.87
CA GLU A 139 2.64 4.72 9.00
C GLU A 139 1.14 4.93 8.79
N TYR A 140 0.72 5.32 7.58
CA TYR A 140 -0.70 5.45 7.23
C TYR A 140 -1.47 4.14 7.38
N VAL A 141 -0.91 3.02 6.92
CA VAL A 141 -1.53 1.69 7.04
C VAL A 141 -1.67 1.29 8.51
N TRP A 142 -0.63 1.48 9.31
CA TRP A 142 -0.69 1.25 10.75
C TRP A 142 -1.75 2.10 11.44
N HIS A 143 -1.83 3.37 11.10
CA HIS A 143 -2.88 4.26 11.62
C HIS A 143 -4.28 3.77 11.25
N MET A 144 -4.50 3.37 10.01
CA MET A 144 -5.79 2.82 9.55
C MET A 144 -6.15 1.51 10.26
N MET A 145 -5.19 0.63 10.54
CA MET A 145 -5.41 -0.58 11.33
C MET A 145 -5.80 -0.25 12.76
N HIS A 146 -5.09 0.65 13.41
CA HIS A 146 -5.43 1.12 14.76
C HIS A 146 -6.83 1.76 14.81
N GLN A 147 -7.21 2.56 13.82
CA GLN A 147 -8.54 3.15 13.74
C GLN A 147 -9.63 2.07 13.58
N ARG A 148 -9.38 1.00 12.81
CA ARG A 148 -10.30 -0.15 12.75
C ARG A 148 -10.39 -0.86 14.10
N MET A 149 -9.27 -1.06 14.78
CA MET A 149 -9.19 -1.72 16.08
C MET A 149 -9.88 -0.91 17.19
N SER A 150 -9.77 0.42 17.18
CA SER A 150 -10.39 1.29 18.19
C SER A 150 -11.92 1.16 18.27
N GLN A 151 -12.56 0.65 17.20
CA GLN A 151 -14.00 0.39 17.18
C GLN A 151 -14.41 -0.83 18.02
N LEU A 152 -13.45 -1.66 18.43
CA LEU A 152 -13.71 -2.90 19.17
C LEU A 152 -13.85 -2.68 20.69
N HIS A 153 -13.42 -1.52 21.19
CA HIS A 153 -13.44 -1.18 22.62
C HIS A 153 -12.79 -2.27 23.51
N LEU A 154 -11.66 -2.84 23.04
CA LEU A 154 -10.93 -3.86 23.79
C LEU A 154 -10.39 -3.31 25.10
N GLN A 155 -10.44 -4.12 26.17
CA GLN A 155 -9.88 -3.78 27.47
C GLN A 155 -8.34 -3.98 27.47
N GLU A 156 -7.63 -3.32 28.39
CA GLU A 156 -6.16 -3.50 28.52
C GLU A 156 -5.75 -4.94 28.77
N GLU A 157 -6.58 -5.71 29.44
CA GLU A 157 -6.37 -7.15 29.74
C GLU A 157 -6.42 -8.04 28.48
N GLN A 158 -6.99 -7.54 27.37
CA GLN A 158 -7.12 -8.25 26.09
C GLN A 158 -5.94 -7.96 25.13
N HIS A 159 -4.78 -7.64 25.68
CA HIS A 159 -3.59 -7.29 24.88
C HIS A 159 -3.21 -8.38 23.86
N THR A 160 -3.29 -9.67 24.26
CA THR A 160 -2.98 -10.81 23.37
C THR A 160 -4.00 -10.95 22.23
N LEU A 161 -5.28 -10.78 22.52
CA LEU A 161 -6.32 -10.74 21.50
C LEU A 161 -6.10 -9.56 20.53
N CYS A 162 -5.73 -8.40 21.05
CA CYS A 162 -5.39 -7.22 20.23
C CYS A 162 -4.24 -7.53 19.26
N GLN A 163 -3.19 -8.19 19.71
CA GLN A 163 -2.05 -8.58 18.87
C GLN A 163 -2.47 -9.54 17.75
N VAL A 164 -3.26 -10.57 18.08
CA VAL A 164 -3.77 -11.54 17.09
C VAL A 164 -4.61 -10.84 16.02
N LEU A 165 -5.57 -9.99 16.44
CA LEU A 165 -6.43 -9.25 15.52
C LEU A 165 -5.60 -8.31 14.62
N GLN A 166 -4.60 -7.64 15.18
CA GLN A 166 -3.71 -6.75 14.45
C GLN A 166 -2.91 -7.50 13.38
N GLN A 167 -2.38 -8.69 13.73
CA GLN A 167 -1.67 -9.54 12.78
C GLN A 167 -2.58 -10.06 11.66
N ILE A 168 -3.83 -10.43 11.99
CA ILE A 168 -4.82 -10.84 10.98
C ILE A 168 -5.10 -9.68 10.00
N LEU A 169 -5.29 -8.46 10.50
CA LEU A 169 -5.48 -7.27 9.66
C LEU A 169 -4.26 -6.99 8.77
N TYR A 170 -3.06 -7.22 9.30
CA TYR A 170 -1.82 -7.05 8.53
C TYR A 170 -1.71 -8.09 7.41
N VAL A 171 -2.04 -9.36 7.68
CA VAL A 171 -2.08 -10.41 6.63
C VAL A 171 -3.16 -10.10 5.58
N GLU A 172 -4.34 -9.61 5.99
CA GLU A 172 -5.39 -9.16 5.07
C GLU A 172 -4.89 -8.02 4.16
N TYR A 173 -4.17 -7.07 4.73
CA TYR A 173 -3.55 -5.98 3.98
C TYR A 173 -2.54 -6.50 2.95
N LYS A 174 -1.62 -7.39 3.36
CA LYS A 174 -0.66 -8.02 2.45
C LYS A 174 -1.36 -8.82 1.35
N PHE A 175 -2.45 -9.51 1.67
CA PHE A 175 -3.28 -10.22 0.68
C PHE A 175 -3.85 -9.27 -0.38
N LYS A 176 -4.44 -8.15 0.03
CA LYS A 176 -5.01 -7.15 -0.91
C LYS A 176 -3.97 -6.59 -1.87
N ARG A 177 -2.73 -6.50 -1.43
CA ARG A 177 -1.57 -6.11 -2.24
C ARG A 177 -0.94 -7.27 -3.01
N LYS A 178 -1.42 -8.49 -2.82
CA LYS A 178 -0.84 -9.73 -3.36
C LYS A 178 0.64 -9.89 -2.96
N GLN A 179 0.98 -9.55 -1.76
CA GLN A 179 2.34 -9.54 -1.20
C GLN A 179 2.41 -10.35 0.10
N ILE A 180 1.62 -11.42 0.23
CA ILE A 180 1.73 -12.32 1.38
C ILE A 180 3.02 -13.13 1.22
N LEU A 181 3.89 -13.06 2.23
CA LEU A 181 5.01 -13.97 2.39
C LEU A 181 4.59 -15.16 3.26
N SER A 182 5.17 -16.33 3.01
CA SER A 182 4.96 -17.51 3.89
C SER A 182 5.23 -17.17 5.35
N SER A 183 6.28 -16.39 5.63
CA SER A 183 6.63 -15.92 6.98
C SER A 183 5.53 -15.11 7.67
N ASN A 184 4.70 -14.36 6.93
CA ASN A 184 3.58 -13.62 7.53
C ASN A 184 2.51 -14.56 8.08
N ILE A 185 2.29 -15.69 7.41
CA ILE A 185 1.31 -16.70 7.83
C ILE A 185 1.87 -17.53 8.98
N GLU A 186 3.14 -17.92 8.89
CA GLU A 186 3.85 -18.65 9.95
C GLU A 186 3.86 -17.83 11.25
N GLU A 187 4.16 -16.54 11.18
CA GLU A 187 4.14 -15.62 12.32
C GLU A 187 2.74 -15.53 12.96
N LEU A 188 1.68 -15.42 12.12
CA LEU A 188 0.30 -15.45 12.61
C LEU A 188 -0.02 -16.79 13.29
N GLY A 189 0.32 -17.92 12.65
CA GLY A 189 0.11 -19.26 13.21
C GLY A 189 0.82 -19.45 14.55
N ARG A 190 2.08 -19.03 14.63
CA ARG A 190 2.87 -19.05 15.86
C ARG A 190 2.21 -18.18 16.95
N LEU A 191 1.84 -16.95 16.63
CA LEU A 191 1.18 -16.04 17.56
C LEU A 191 -0.11 -16.63 18.10
N MET A 192 -0.96 -17.19 17.23
CA MET A 192 -2.23 -17.83 17.63
C MET A 192 -2.00 -19.04 18.54
N HIS A 193 -0.95 -19.83 18.31
CA HIS A 193 -0.62 -21.01 19.11
C HIS A 193 0.00 -20.68 20.48
N GLU A 194 0.87 -19.67 20.54
CA GLU A 194 1.63 -19.32 21.74
C GLU A 194 0.85 -18.41 22.70
N THR A 195 -0.21 -17.72 22.23
CA THR A 195 -0.95 -16.77 23.04
C THR A 195 -2.29 -17.33 23.54
N LYS A 196 -2.66 -16.95 24.77
CA LYS A 196 -3.98 -17.27 25.32
C LYS A 196 -4.95 -16.12 25.05
N TYR A 197 -6.05 -16.40 24.39
CA TYR A 197 -7.15 -15.48 24.13
C TYR A 197 -8.47 -16.26 24.11
N ASP A 198 -9.59 -15.54 24.22
CA ASP A 198 -10.92 -16.11 24.10
C ASP A 198 -11.29 -16.25 22.61
N GLU A 199 -11.54 -17.49 22.16
CA GLU A 199 -11.83 -17.82 20.76
C GLU A 199 -13.20 -17.26 20.29
N ASP A 200 -14.21 -17.29 21.19
CA ASP A 200 -15.54 -16.72 20.88
C ASP A 200 -15.45 -15.20 20.73
N GLU A 201 -14.62 -14.58 21.56
CA GLU A 201 -14.38 -13.14 21.48
C GLU A 201 -13.57 -12.77 20.23
N LEU A 202 -12.59 -13.59 19.84
CA LEU A 202 -11.87 -13.45 18.56
C LEU A 202 -12.88 -13.50 17.40
N ALA A 203 -13.72 -14.54 17.33
CA ALA A 203 -14.71 -14.72 16.26
C ALA A 203 -15.67 -13.52 16.17
N LYS A 204 -16.17 -13.03 17.30
CA LYS A 204 -17.02 -11.83 17.37
C LYS A 204 -16.34 -10.59 16.84
N ASN A 205 -15.08 -10.34 17.25
CA ASN A 205 -14.32 -9.18 16.82
C ASN A 205 -13.97 -9.25 15.32
N LEU A 206 -13.67 -10.43 14.77
CA LEU A 206 -13.46 -10.62 13.34
C LEU A 206 -14.73 -10.33 12.52
N GLN A 207 -15.92 -10.64 13.05
CA GLN A 207 -17.19 -10.25 12.42
C GLN A 207 -17.37 -8.72 12.40
N LEU A 208 -17.12 -8.03 13.52
CA LEU A 208 -17.16 -6.56 13.61
C LEU A 208 -16.20 -5.90 12.66
N LEU A 209 -14.99 -6.43 12.54
CA LEU A 209 -13.96 -5.97 11.59
C LEU A 209 -14.25 -6.37 10.15
N LYS A 210 -15.27 -7.20 9.89
CA LYS A 210 -15.63 -7.74 8.55
C LYS A 210 -14.52 -8.56 7.89
N VAL A 211 -13.71 -9.24 8.68
CA VAL A 211 -12.61 -10.10 8.22
C VAL A 211 -12.77 -11.58 8.62
N HIS A 212 -13.90 -11.94 9.22
CA HIS A 212 -14.18 -13.32 9.61
C HIS A 212 -14.07 -14.30 8.44
N GLY A 213 -14.67 -13.99 7.28
CA GLY A 213 -14.59 -14.85 6.08
C GLY A 213 -13.17 -14.92 5.50
N PHE A 214 -12.37 -13.86 5.62
CA PHE A 214 -10.94 -13.89 5.26
C PHE A 214 -10.19 -14.84 6.19
N MET A 215 -10.40 -14.73 7.51
CA MET A 215 -9.74 -15.60 8.49
C MET A 215 -10.09 -17.06 8.29
N ALA A 216 -11.37 -17.39 8.11
CA ALA A 216 -11.82 -18.77 7.83
C ALA A 216 -11.12 -19.37 6.58
N SER A 217 -10.94 -18.56 5.53
CA SER A 217 -10.22 -18.99 4.32
C SER A 217 -8.72 -19.09 4.55
N LEU A 218 -8.16 -18.25 5.41
CA LEU A 218 -6.74 -18.28 5.78
C LEU A 218 -6.42 -19.51 6.64
N GLU A 219 -7.29 -19.87 7.60
CA GLU A 219 -7.14 -21.09 8.39
C GLU A 219 -7.14 -22.35 7.52
N GLN A 220 -7.99 -22.41 6.49
CA GLN A 220 -7.92 -23.49 5.50
C GLN A 220 -6.56 -23.56 4.80
N VAL A 221 -5.94 -22.41 4.49
CA VAL A 221 -4.59 -22.37 3.90
C VAL A 221 -3.55 -22.82 4.91
N MET A 222 -3.68 -22.42 6.17
CA MET A 222 -2.77 -22.80 7.25
C MET A 222 -2.84 -24.32 7.52
N GLU A 223 -4.03 -24.91 7.47
CA GLU A 223 -4.22 -26.36 7.53
C GLU A 223 -3.56 -27.08 6.37
N GLU A 224 -3.85 -26.68 5.12
CA GLU A 224 -3.26 -27.26 3.91
C GLU A 224 -1.73 -27.23 3.92
N ARG A 225 -1.14 -26.20 4.54
CA ARG A 225 0.32 -26.00 4.67
C ARG A 225 0.91 -26.59 5.96
N GLN A 226 0.09 -27.22 6.81
CA GLN A 226 0.48 -27.80 8.08
C GLN A 226 1.13 -26.78 9.04
N LEU A 227 0.66 -25.53 8.99
CA LEU A 227 1.16 -24.45 9.85
C LEU A 227 0.43 -24.39 11.20
N LEU A 228 -0.71 -25.06 11.32
CA LEU A 228 -1.45 -25.24 12.58
C LEU A 228 -1.55 -26.73 12.91
N SER A 229 -1.52 -27.07 14.19
CA SER A 229 -1.81 -28.43 14.64
C SER A 229 -3.31 -28.72 14.54
N GLU A 230 -3.67 -29.96 14.18
CA GLU A 230 -5.06 -30.40 14.19
C GLU A 230 -5.74 -30.08 15.53
N GLY A 231 -6.92 -29.46 15.48
CA GLY A 231 -7.70 -29.10 16.64
C GLY A 231 -7.48 -27.69 17.20
N PHE A 232 -6.57 -26.91 16.63
CA PHE A 232 -6.36 -25.51 17.00
C PHE A 232 -6.79 -24.55 15.89
N MET A 233 -8.08 -24.46 15.66
CA MET A 233 -8.68 -23.55 14.69
C MET A 233 -9.85 -22.82 15.33
N PRO A 234 -9.66 -21.59 15.81
CA PRO A 234 -10.71 -20.82 16.48
C PRO A 234 -11.89 -20.47 15.56
N ILE A 235 -11.66 -20.53 14.25
CA ILE A 235 -12.69 -20.30 13.23
C ILE A 235 -12.76 -21.54 12.33
N PRO A 236 -13.95 -22.10 12.05
CA PRO A 236 -14.06 -23.23 11.13
C PRO A 236 -13.46 -22.92 9.77
N PRO A 237 -12.49 -23.72 9.29
CA PRO A 237 -11.86 -23.53 8.00
C PRO A 237 -12.87 -23.52 6.86
N LEU A 238 -12.68 -22.68 5.87
CA LEU A 238 -13.58 -22.53 4.73
C LEU A 238 -12.86 -22.67 3.39
N GLN A 239 -13.13 -23.78 2.71
CA GLN A 239 -12.64 -24.01 1.36
C GLN A 239 -13.50 -23.33 0.31
N ASN A 240 -12.99 -22.24 -0.26
CA ASN A 240 -13.73 -21.45 -1.25
C ASN A 240 -12.78 -20.79 -2.29
N ARG A 241 -13.33 -19.88 -3.12
CA ARG A 241 -12.54 -19.13 -4.09
C ARG A 241 -11.46 -18.25 -3.43
N LEU A 242 -11.75 -17.71 -2.25
CA LEU A 242 -10.81 -16.85 -1.53
C LEU A 242 -9.61 -17.65 -1.03
N THR A 243 -9.82 -18.86 -0.49
CA THR A 243 -8.76 -19.82 -0.12
C THR A 243 -7.79 -20.07 -1.29
N LYS A 244 -8.34 -20.37 -2.47
CA LYS A 244 -7.54 -20.57 -3.69
C LYS A 244 -6.75 -19.31 -4.08
N ASN A 245 -7.34 -18.14 -3.90
CA ASN A 245 -6.68 -16.87 -4.20
C ASN A 245 -5.56 -16.57 -3.21
N ILE A 246 -5.78 -16.81 -1.90
CA ILE A 246 -4.75 -16.67 -0.87
C ILE A 246 -3.57 -17.57 -1.20
N ASN A 247 -3.80 -18.86 -1.45
CA ASN A 247 -2.74 -19.81 -1.80
C ASN A 247 -1.90 -19.39 -3.02
N LYS A 248 -2.53 -18.79 -4.04
CA LYS A 248 -1.83 -18.28 -5.23
C LYS A 248 -1.03 -17.00 -4.98
N THR A 249 -1.35 -16.26 -3.93
CA THR A 249 -0.76 -14.96 -3.62
C THR A 249 0.46 -15.10 -2.70
N ILE A 250 0.62 -16.24 -2.05
CA ILE A 250 1.74 -16.48 -1.13
C ILE A 250 3.01 -16.70 -1.95
N ILE A 251 4.02 -15.89 -1.63
CA ILE A 251 5.37 -15.91 -2.19
C ILE A 251 6.33 -16.61 -1.21
#